data_67e2cadee248b798362a8565f434e614
#
_entry.id   67e2cadee248b798362a8565f434e614
#
_cell.length_a   1.000
_cell.length_b   1.000
_cell.length_c   1.000
_cell.angle_alpha   90.00
_cell.angle_beta   90.00
_cell.angle_gamma   90.00
#
_symmetry.space_group_name_H-M   'P 1'
#
loop_
_entity.id
_entity.type
_entity.pdbx_description
1 polymer ?
#
loop_
_entity_poly.entity_id
_entity_poly.type
_entity_poly.pdbx_seq_one_letter_code
_entity_poly.pdbx_strand_id
1 'polypeptide(L)'
;MANAAFSQIDQPRVPAVSGARAFVAFFFSAWLALILVLSARGAFTAAPGAPPLGLLIGLVAPLASFFIAYRTIPPVREFVLSADLRLIVGIQAWRWAGFGFLTLYTYRILPAIFAWPAGLGDMAIGVTAPFVVAALQRRPDFASSTRFLVWNLSGILDLTVAVSIGALVPLLAPNLYGTVTTAPMTQLPLVLIPTYLVPTFLMLHFAAILQARRIRG
;
A
#
# COMPACT_ATOMS: atom_id res chain seq x y z
N MET A 1 -64.27 -11.35 -1.88
CA MET A 1 -63.28 -11.08 -2.91
C MET A 1 -62.49 -9.86 -2.46
N ALA A 2 -61.36 -10.04 -1.79
CA ALA A 2 -60.49 -8.97 -1.37
C ALA A 2 -59.14 -9.22 -2.04
N ASN A 3 -58.83 -8.41 -3.08
CA ASN A 3 -57.57 -8.41 -3.79
C ASN A 3 -56.53 -7.73 -2.91
N ALA A 4 -55.62 -8.51 -2.32
CA ALA A 4 -54.44 -8.00 -1.67
C ALA A 4 -53.44 -7.59 -2.74
N ALA A 5 -53.37 -6.31 -3.01
CA ALA A 5 -52.27 -5.72 -3.74
C ALA A 5 -51.02 -5.80 -2.84
N PHE A 6 -50.18 -6.81 -3.06
CA PHE A 6 -48.82 -6.83 -2.52
C PHE A 6 -48.06 -5.70 -3.19
N SER A 7 -47.85 -4.61 -2.45
CA SER A 7 -46.95 -3.55 -2.84
C SER A 7 -45.53 -4.14 -3.02
N GLN A 8 -45.03 -4.10 -4.22
CA GLN A 8 -43.61 -4.32 -4.48
C GLN A 8 -42.83 -3.30 -3.64
N ILE A 9 -42.17 -3.81 -2.61
CA ILE A 9 -41.16 -3.05 -1.87
C ILE A 9 -40.04 -2.79 -2.87
N ASP A 10 -39.99 -1.55 -3.33
CA ASP A 10 -38.93 -1.04 -4.19
C ASP A 10 -37.60 -1.23 -3.45
N GLN A 11 -36.86 -2.29 -3.80
CA GLN A 11 -35.54 -2.52 -3.21
C GLN A 11 -34.66 -1.38 -3.65
N PRO A 12 -33.96 -0.70 -2.73
CA PRO A 12 -33.08 0.41 -3.09
C PRO A 12 -32.03 -0.12 -4.05
N ARG A 13 -32.04 0.41 -5.27
CA ARG A 13 -31.03 0.16 -6.29
C ARG A 13 -29.65 0.49 -5.70
N VAL A 14 -28.75 -0.49 -5.66
CA VAL A 14 -27.33 -0.33 -5.30
C VAL A 14 -26.49 -0.31 -6.59
N PRO A 15 -26.52 0.74 -7.42
CA PRO A 15 -25.77 0.78 -8.66
C PRO A 15 -24.38 1.43 -8.53
N ALA A 16 -24.15 2.30 -7.53
CA ALA A 16 -22.92 3.08 -7.44
C ALA A 16 -21.71 2.27 -6.94
N VAL A 17 -21.90 1.30 -6.07
CA VAL A 17 -20.80 0.54 -5.44
C VAL A 17 -20.18 -0.48 -6.40
N SER A 18 -20.94 -1.07 -7.32
CA SER A 18 -20.43 -2.04 -8.29
C SER A 18 -19.50 -1.38 -9.32
N GLY A 19 -19.86 -0.20 -9.81
CA GLY A 19 -19.03 0.57 -10.75
C GLY A 19 -17.70 1.02 -10.14
N ALA A 20 -17.72 1.49 -8.89
CA ALA A 20 -16.49 1.90 -8.19
C ALA A 20 -15.55 0.71 -7.93
N ARG A 21 -16.08 -0.46 -7.58
CA ARG A 21 -15.28 -1.69 -7.41
C ARG A 21 -14.63 -2.12 -8.71
N ALA A 22 -15.38 -2.13 -9.82
CA ALA A 22 -14.87 -2.47 -11.14
C ALA A 22 -13.78 -1.47 -11.59
N PHE A 23 -14.00 -0.18 -11.36
CA PHE A 23 -13.02 0.87 -11.66
C PHE A 23 -11.72 0.68 -10.86
N VAL A 24 -11.81 0.42 -9.54
CA VAL A 24 -10.64 0.17 -8.69
C VAL A 24 -9.89 -1.09 -9.14
N ALA A 25 -10.60 -2.19 -9.41
CA ALA A 25 -9.98 -3.41 -9.90
C ALA A 25 -9.28 -3.19 -11.25
N PHE A 26 -9.92 -2.49 -12.18
CA PHE A 26 -9.33 -2.12 -13.45
C PHE A 26 -8.09 -1.26 -13.28
N PHE A 27 -8.15 -0.23 -12.42
CA PHE A 27 -7.01 0.64 -12.14
C PHE A 27 -5.80 -0.15 -11.62
N PHE A 28 -5.98 -1.01 -10.62
CA PHE A 28 -4.89 -1.82 -10.06
C PHE A 28 -4.33 -2.81 -11.07
N SER A 29 -5.20 -3.44 -11.89
CA SER A 29 -4.76 -4.38 -12.92
C SER A 29 -4.00 -3.68 -14.05
N ALA A 30 -4.49 -2.55 -14.53
CA ALA A 30 -3.85 -1.75 -15.56
C ALA A 30 -2.49 -1.19 -15.08
N TRP A 31 -2.45 -0.74 -13.82
CA TRP A 31 -1.21 -0.28 -13.21
C TRP A 31 -0.19 -1.42 -13.08
N LEU A 32 -0.60 -2.60 -12.59
CA LEU A 32 0.28 -3.78 -12.55
C LEU A 32 0.84 -4.11 -13.94
N ALA A 33 -0.03 -4.18 -14.95
CA ALA A 33 0.38 -4.44 -16.33
C ALA A 33 1.37 -3.39 -16.84
N LEU A 34 1.13 -2.12 -16.56
CA LEU A 34 2.04 -1.02 -16.90
C LEU A 34 3.42 -1.21 -16.25
N ILE A 35 3.46 -1.50 -14.94
CA ILE A 35 4.72 -1.74 -14.22
C ILE A 35 5.48 -2.94 -14.82
N LEU A 36 4.80 -4.03 -15.15
CA LEU A 36 5.42 -5.20 -15.76
C LEU A 36 6.03 -4.86 -17.14
N VAL A 37 5.29 -4.12 -17.98
CA VAL A 37 5.79 -3.70 -19.30
C VAL A 37 6.98 -2.74 -19.17
N LEU A 38 6.89 -1.74 -18.29
CA LEU A 38 7.98 -0.79 -18.07
C LEU A 38 9.21 -1.47 -17.48
N SER A 39 9.03 -2.42 -16.56
CA SER A 39 10.12 -3.22 -15.99
C SER A 39 10.83 -4.06 -17.04
N ALA A 40 10.08 -4.73 -17.92
CA ALA A 40 10.63 -5.51 -19.01
C ALA A 40 11.45 -4.66 -20.01
N ARG A 41 11.16 -3.35 -20.06
CA ARG A 41 11.92 -2.38 -20.88
C ARG A 41 13.06 -1.69 -20.12
N GLY A 42 13.32 -2.06 -18.86
CA GLY A 42 14.39 -1.47 -18.04
C GLY A 42 14.11 -0.04 -17.54
N ALA A 43 12.85 0.42 -17.58
CA ALA A 43 12.49 1.81 -17.23
C ALA A 43 12.79 2.19 -15.76
N PHE A 44 12.98 1.21 -14.90
CA PHE A 44 13.26 1.42 -13.46
C PHE A 44 14.74 1.32 -13.12
N THR A 45 15.59 0.90 -14.06
CA THR A 45 17.04 0.85 -13.85
C THR A 45 17.62 2.26 -13.94
N ALA A 46 18.60 2.54 -13.09
CA ALA A 46 19.36 3.79 -13.14
C ALA A 46 20.85 3.49 -13.31
N ALA A 47 21.59 4.39 -13.95
CA ALA A 47 23.04 4.31 -14.00
C ALA A 47 23.63 4.44 -12.57
N PRO A 48 24.79 3.83 -12.29
CA PRO A 48 25.47 4.00 -11.02
C PRO A 48 25.64 5.48 -10.66
N GLY A 49 25.24 5.87 -9.45
CA GLY A 49 25.32 7.27 -8.97
C GLY A 49 24.23 8.21 -9.52
N ALA A 50 23.35 7.75 -10.41
CA ALA A 50 22.21 8.54 -10.87
C ALA A 50 20.96 8.32 -9.98
N PRO A 51 20.11 9.36 -9.78
CA PRO A 51 18.84 9.20 -9.06
C PRO A 51 17.95 8.17 -9.75
N PRO A 52 17.30 7.25 -9.01
CA PRO A 52 16.39 6.25 -9.56
C PRO A 52 15.02 6.86 -9.90
N LEU A 53 15.00 7.81 -10.84
CA LEU A 53 13.80 8.60 -11.18
C LEU A 53 12.62 7.73 -11.60
N GLY A 54 12.86 6.69 -12.42
CA GLY A 54 11.80 5.76 -12.83
C GLY A 54 11.13 5.10 -11.64
N LEU A 55 11.91 4.65 -10.67
CA LEU A 55 11.41 4.01 -9.45
C LEU A 55 10.64 5.00 -8.58
N LEU A 56 11.13 6.23 -8.42
CA LEU A 56 10.46 7.29 -7.67
C LEU A 56 9.13 7.69 -8.34
N ILE A 57 9.10 7.80 -9.66
CA ILE A 57 7.85 8.04 -10.40
C ILE A 57 6.88 6.86 -10.22
N GLY A 58 7.36 5.61 -10.32
CA GLY A 58 6.55 4.42 -10.09
C GLY A 58 5.93 4.35 -8.70
N LEU A 59 6.60 4.92 -7.69
CA LEU A 59 6.08 5.05 -6.32
C LEU A 59 5.11 6.23 -6.17
N VAL A 60 5.51 7.42 -6.63
CA VAL A 60 4.80 8.68 -6.33
C VAL A 60 3.58 8.87 -7.22
N ALA A 61 3.65 8.49 -8.51
CA ALA A 61 2.54 8.72 -9.43
C ALA A 61 1.24 8.03 -9.00
N PRO A 62 1.22 6.75 -8.58
CA PRO A 62 -0.01 6.12 -8.11
C PRO A 62 -0.54 6.74 -6.81
N LEU A 63 0.33 7.19 -5.90
CA LEU A 63 -0.09 7.89 -4.69
C LEU A 63 -0.71 9.24 -5.01
N ALA A 64 -0.08 10.02 -5.89
CA ALA A 64 -0.61 11.29 -6.36
C ALA A 64 -1.98 11.10 -7.04
N SER A 65 -2.09 10.09 -7.93
CA SER A 65 -3.33 9.72 -8.59
C SER A 65 -4.44 9.36 -7.60
N PHE A 66 -4.11 8.60 -6.55
CA PHE A 66 -5.04 8.27 -5.47
C PHE A 66 -5.56 9.52 -4.75
N PHE A 67 -4.68 10.43 -4.35
CA PHE A 67 -5.08 11.64 -3.64
C PHE A 67 -5.86 12.61 -4.53
N ILE A 68 -5.47 12.75 -5.80
CA ILE A 68 -6.21 13.54 -6.78
C ILE A 68 -7.61 12.96 -6.97
N ALA A 69 -7.72 11.65 -7.24
CA ALA A 69 -9.01 11.00 -7.44
C ALA A 69 -9.90 11.08 -6.18
N TYR A 70 -9.33 10.89 -4.99
CA TYR A 70 -10.04 11.05 -3.71
C TYR A 70 -10.61 12.47 -3.53
N ARG A 71 -9.88 13.50 -4.01
CA ARG A 71 -10.30 14.90 -3.89
C ARG A 71 -11.30 15.32 -4.95
N THR A 72 -11.17 14.81 -6.17
CA THR A 72 -11.88 15.31 -7.36
C THR A 72 -13.02 14.41 -7.82
N ILE A 73 -13.02 13.12 -7.45
CA ILE A 73 -14.00 12.13 -7.93
C ILE A 73 -14.86 11.63 -6.76
N PRO A 74 -16.09 12.16 -6.57
CA PRO A 74 -16.95 11.78 -5.44
C PRO A 74 -17.15 10.27 -5.28
N PRO A 75 -17.42 9.46 -6.33
CA PRO A 75 -17.56 8.01 -6.19
C PRO A 75 -16.32 7.32 -5.63
N VAL A 76 -15.11 7.77 -5.98
CA VAL A 76 -13.85 7.24 -5.43
C VAL A 76 -13.73 7.57 -3.95
N ARG A 77 -14.05 8.81 -3.59
CA ARG A 77 -14.07 9.24 -2.18
C ARG A 77 -15.04 8.40 -1.35
N GLU A 78 -16.26 8.21 -1.85
CA GLU A 78 -17.27 7.38 -1.17
C GLU A 78 -16.81 5.93 -1.03
N PHE A 79 -16.23 5.35 -2.08
CA PHE A 79 -15.66 4.02 -2.04
C PHE A 79 -14.58 3.90 -0.96
N VAL A 80 -13.61 4.83 -0.93
CA VAL A 80 -12.53 4.84 0.07
C VAL A 80 -13.09 4.95 1.49
N LEU A 81 -14.12 5.80 1.70
CA LEU A 81 -14.70 6.05 3.02
C LEU A 81 -15.69 4.97 3.47
N SER A 82 -16.21 4.14 2.55
CA SER A 82 -17.15 3.04 2.84
C SER A 82 -16.52 1.66 2.79
N ALA A 83 -15.26 1.54 2.35
CA ALA A 83 -14.54 0.27 2.29
C ALA A 83 -14.43 -0.38 3.69
N ASP A 84 -14.52 -1.70 3.76
CA ASP A 84 -14.39 -2.41 5.05
C ASP A 84 -13.00 -2.17 5.64
N LEU A 85 -12.97 -1.45 6.77
CA LEU A 85 -11.74 -1.10 7.47
C LEU A 85 -10.97 -2.34 7.94
N ARG A 86 -11.67 -3.44 8.25
CA ARG A 86 -11.05 -4.72 8.65
C ARG A 86 -10.32 -5.35 7.48
N LEU A 87 -10.88 -5.24 6.27
CA LEU A 87 -10.23 -5.71 5.05
C LEU A 87 -8.98 -4.87 4.74
N ILE A 88 -9.09 -3.53 4.80
CA ILE A 88 -7.97 -2.60 4.60
C ILE A 88 -6.80 -2.92 5.54
N VAL A 89 -7.09 -3.12 6.83
CA VAL A 89 -6.09 -3.49 7.85
C VAL A 89 -5.60 -4.92 7.62
N GLY A 90 -6.49 -5.86 7.31
CA GLY A 90 -6.17 -7.27 7.10
C GLY A 90 -5.19 -7.51 5.95
N ILE A 91 -5.29 -6.72 4.89
CA ILE A 91 -4.34 -6.77 3.75
C ILE A 91 -2.92 -6.44 4.21
N GLN A 92 -2.73 -5.58 5.22
CA GLN A 92 -1.40 -5.28 5.77
C GLN A 92 -0.71 -6.52 6.37
N ALA A 93 -1.44 -7.60 6.70
CA ALA A 93 -0.85 -8.85 7.15
C ALA A 93 0.11 -9.46 6.12
N TRP A 94 -0.08 -9.21 4.82
CA TRP A 94 0.86 -9.64 3.77
C TRP A 94 2.28 -9.08 3.95
N ARG A 95 2.45 -8.01 4.71
CA ARG A 95 3.76 -7.42 5.01
C ARG A 95 4.64 -8.31 5.89
N TRP A 96 4.09 -9.36 6.52
CA TRP A 96 4.93 -10.36 7.15
C TRP A 96 5.94 -10.97 6.16
N ALA A 97 5.63 -10.95 4.86
CA ALA A 97 6.53 -11.36 3.77
C ALA A 97 7.82 -10.50 3.67
N GLY A 98 7.93 -9.40 4.43
CA GLY A 98 9.18 -8.66 4.69
C GLY A 98 10.32 -9.54 5.21
N PHE A 99 10.01 -10.70 5.80
CA PHE A 99 10.97 -11.78 6.04
C PHE A 99 11.82 -12.11 4.79
N GLY A 100 11.25 -11.97 3.59
CA GLY A 100 11.96 -12.15 2.32
C GLY A 100 13.18 -11.22 2.17
N PHE A 101 13.15 -10.00 2.71
CA PHE A 101 14.31 -9.11 2.69
C PHE A 101 15.48 -9.67 3.50
N LEU A 102 15.20 -10.27 4.66
CA LEU A 102 16.23 -10.92 5.49
C LEU A 102 16.80 -12.13 4.77
N THR A 103 15.95 -12.90 4.08
CA THR A 103 16.40 -14.01 3.24
C THR A 103 17.32 -13.51 2.11
N LEU A 104 16.92 -12.45 1.39
CA LEU A 104 17.74 -11.86 0.32
C LEU A 104 19.07 -11.32 0.86
N TYR A 105 19.11 -10.83 2.09
CA TYR A 105 20.35 -10.46 2.77
C TYR A 105 21.26 -11.68 3.00
N THR A 106 20.73 -12.83 3.49
CA THR A 106 21.55 -14.03 3.74
C THR A 106 22.17 -14.57 2.45
N TYR A 107 21.50 -14.39 1.30
CA TYR A 107 22.01 -14.74 -0.02
C TYR A 107 22.89 -13.64 -0.66
N ARG A 108 23.21 -12.57 0.06
CA ARG A 108 24.01 -11.42 -0.42
C ARG A 108 23.43 -10.73 -1.66
N ILE A 109 22.11 -10.77 -1.81
CA ILE A 109 21.36 -10.09 -2.89
C ILE A 109 21.04 -8.65 -2.48
N LEU A 110 20.71 -8.41 -1.19
CA LEU A 110 20.43 -7.09 -0.65
C LEU A 110 21.38 -6.74 0.51
N PRO A 111 21.74 -5.46 0.68
CA PRO A 111 22.63 -5.03 1.76
C PRO A 111 21.90 -5.01 3.11
N ALA A 112 22.65 -5.27 4.18
CA ALA A 112 22.12 -5.32 5.55
C ALA A 112 21.42 -4.01 5.95
N ILE A 113 22.00 -2.87 5.60
CA ILE A 113 21.49 -1.52 5.93
C ILE A 113 20.07 -1.29 5.39
N PHE A 114 19.69 -1.96 4.30
CA PHE A 114 18.35 -1.92 3.74
C PHE A 114 17.50 -3.08 4.28
N ALA A 115 18.02 -4.31 4.22
CA ALA A 115 17.22 -5.52 4.45
C ALA A 115 16.71 -5.63 5.89
N TRP A 116 17.51 -5.23 6.89
CA TRP A 116 17.10 -5.33 8.30
C TRP A 116 15.98 -4.35 8.65
N PRO A 117 16.10 -3.02 8.42
CA PRO A 117 15.01 -2.11 8.77
C PRO A 117 13.75 -2.39 7.94
N ALA A 118 13.86 -2.60 6.61
CA ALA A 118 12.71 -2.89 5.77
C ALA A 118 12.02 -4.21 6.14
N GLY A 119 12.82 -5.28 6.39
CA GLY A 119 12.26 -6.58 6.75
C GLY A 119 11.59 -6.61 8.11
N LEU A 120 12.25 -6.07 9.15
CA LEU A 120 11.69 -6.07 10.51
C LEU A 120 10.48 -5.13 10.64
N GLY A 121 10.52 -3.97 9.98
CA GLY A 121 9.40 -3.04 9.99
C GLY A 121 8.17 -3.61 9.29
N ASP A 122 8.34 -4.18 8.10
CA ASP A 122 7.26 -4.88 7.39
C ASP A 122 6.68 -6.02 8.22
N MET A 123 7.55 -6.88 8.82
CA MET A 123 7.11 -7.97 9.68
C MET A 123 6.36 -7.47 10.91
N ALA A 124 6.80 -6.38 11.54
CA ALA A 124 6.13 -5.82 12.71
C ALA A 124 4.70 -5.38 12.40
N ILE A 125 4.49 -4.70 11.28
CA ILE A 125 3.16 -4.31 10.82
C ILE A 125 2.35 -5.55 10.40
N GLY A 126 2.96 -6.45 9.62
CA GLY A 126 2.29 -7.65 9.12
C GLY A 126 1.78 -8.57 10.24
N VAL A 127 2.63 -8.86 11.22
CA VAL A 127 2.28 -9.71 12.37
C VAL A 127 1.26 -9.05 13.29
N THR A 128 1.30 -7.72 13.43
CA THR A 128 0.35 -7.00 14.29
C THR A 128 -1.01 -6.75 13.63
N ALA A 129 -1.11 -6.76 12.30
CA ALA A 129 -2.36 -6.50 11.57
C ALA A 129 -3.54 -7.41 12.00
N PRO A 130 -3.41 -8.73 12.19
CA PRO A 130 -4.52 -9.57 12.68
C PRO A 130 -5.03 -9.15 14.05
N PHE A 131 -4.16 -8.68 14.95
CA PHE A 131 -4.57 -8.20 16.27
C PHE A 131 -5.34 -6.88 16.18
N VAL A 132 -4.94 -5.99 15.27
CA VAL A 132 -5.68 -4.75 14.98
C VAL A 132 -7.05 -5.07 14.37
N VAL A 133 -7.15 -6.05 13.46
CA VAL A 133 -8.44 -6.53 12.94
C VAL A 133 -9.32 -7.07 14.07
N ALA A 134 -8.78 -7.89 14.96
CA ALA A 134 -9.52 -8.42 16.11
C ALA A 134 -9.98 -7.29 17.07
N ALA A 135 -9.16 -6.25 17.26
CA ALA A 135 -9.55 -5.08 18.05
C ALA A 135 -10.71 -4.30 17.41
N LEU A 136 -10.68 -4.10 16.08
CA LEU A 136 -11.76 -3.47 15.32
C LEU A 136 -13.08 -4.28 15.37
N GLN A 137 -12.99 -5.62 15.43
CA GLN A 137 -14.16 -6.48 15.56
C GLN A 137 -14.80 -6.40 16.96
N ARG A 138 -13.97 -6.34 18.00
CA ARG A 138 -14.44 -6.35 19.39
C ARG A 138 -14.90 -4.97 19.88
N ARG A 139 -14.36 -3.89 19.31
CA ARG A 139 -14.57 -2.49 19.74
C ARG A 139 -14.73 -1.61 18.50
N PRO A 140 -15.96 -1.29 18.07
CA PRO A 140 -16.19 -0.42 16.91
C PRO A 140 -15.55 0.97 17.02
N ASP A 141 -15.41 1.50 18.24
CA ASP A 141 -14.76 2.77 18.59
C ASP A 141 -13.22 2.70 18.48
N PHE A 142 -12.62 1.50 18.37
CA PHE A 142 -11.17 1.35 18.25
C PHE A 142 -10.60 2.11 17.05
N ALA A 143 -11.35 2.20 15.95
CA ALA A 143 -10.93 2.94 14.75
C ALA A 143 -10.66 4.43 15.04
N SER A 144 -11.35 5.04 16.02
CA SER A 144 -11.14 6.42 16.45
C SER A 144 -10.01 6.58 17.50
N SER A 145 -9.42 5.49 17.98
CA SER A 145 -8.41 5.51 19.04
C SER A 145 -7.05 6.04 18.56
N THR A 146 -6.27 6.61 19.48
CA THR A 146 -4.89 6.99 19.22
C THR A 146 -4.02 5.79 18.86
N ARG A 147 -4.29 4.61 19.44
CA ARG A 147 -3.55 3.37 19.12
C ARG A 147 -3.69 2.98 17.67
N PHE A 148 -4.91 3.07 17.12
CA PHE A 148 -5.16 2.80 15.70
C PHE A 148 -4.43 3.81 14.79
N LEU A 149 -4.45 5.09 15.15
CA LEU A 149 -3.71 6.13 14.42
C LEU A 149 -2.20 5.89 14.46
N VAL A 150 -1.64 5.62 15.64
CA VAL A 150 -0.19 5.36 15.80
C VAL A 150 0.22 4.14 14.97
N TRP A 151 -0.55 3.04 15.00
CA TRP A 151 -0.25 1.86 14.20
C TRP A 151 -0.21 2.16 12.69
N ASN A 152 -1.17 2.93 12.17
CA ASN A 152 -1.16 3.34 10.76
C ASN A 152 0.02 4.26 10.43
N LEU A 153 0.34 5.22 11.32
CA LEU A 153 1.49 6.11 11.13
C LEU A 153 2.82 5.34 11.19
N SER A 154 2.93 4.33 12.06
CA SER A 154 4.11 3.45 12.11
C SER A 154 4.29 2.68 10.80
N GLY A 155 3.20 2.18 10.20
CA GLY A 155 3.26 1.50 8.92
C GLY A 155 3.65 2.42 7.75
N ILE A 156 3.20 3.69 7.77
CA ILE A 156 3.62 4.70 6.79
C ILE A 156 5.10 5.05 6.99
N LEU A 157 5.51 5.26 8.24
CA LEU A 157 6.91 5.58 8.57
C LEU A 157 7.86 4.49 8.12
N ASP A 158 7.52 3.23 8.39
CA ASP A 158 8.32 2.08 7.99
C ASP A 158 8.54 2.03 6.46
N LEU A 159 7.46 2.10 5.68
CA LEU A 159 7.56 2.13 4.21
C LEU A 159 8.35 3.34 3.70
N THR A 160 8.19 4.51 4.35
CA THR A 160 8.94 5.72 4.00
C THR A 160 10.44 5.55 4.28
N VAL A 161 10.78 4.96 5.43
CA VAL A 161 12.18 4.68 5.81
C VAL A 161 12.80 3.67 4.83
N ALA A 162 12.10 2.56 4.52
CA ALA A 162 12.58 1.56 3.58
C ALA A 162 12.87 2.17 2.19
N VAL A 163 11.94 2.96 1.64
CA VAL A 163 12.13 3.65 0.36
C VAL A 163 13.28 4.65 0.43
N SER A 164 13.38 5.42 1.53
CA SER A 164 14.44 6.41 1.70
C SER A 164 15.82 5.74 1.75
N ILE A 165 15.98 4.65 2.49
CA ILE A 165 17.24 3.89 2.52
C ILE A 165 17.54 3.32 1.13
N GLY A 166 16.55 2.70 0.49
CA GLY A 166 16.72 2.09 -0.83
C GLY A 166 17.11 3.07 -1.94
N ALA A 167 16.56 4.29 -1.91
CA ALA A 167 16.77 5.30 -2.95
C ALA A 167 17.89 6.29 -2.65
N LEU A 168 18.06 6.72 -1.40
CA LEU A 168 18.95 7.83 -1.05
C LEU A 168 20.36 7.35 -0.64
N VAL A 169 20.48 6.22 0.06
CA VAL A 169 21.81 5.76 0.52
C VAL A 169 22.75 5.44 -0.66
N PRO A 170 22.30 4.84 -1.79
CA PRO A 170 23.16 4.66 -2.96
C PRO A 170 23.70 5.97 -3.53
N LEU A 171 22.98 7.08 -3.36
CA LEU A 171 23.33 8.40 -3.87
C LEU A 171 24.23 9.18 -2.90
N LEU A 172 23.84 9.20 -1.61
CA LEU A 172 24.43 10.10 -0.62
C LEU A 172 25.60 9.45 0.13
N ALA A 173 25.57 8.14 0.27
CA ALA A 173 26.55 7.37 1.04
C ALA A 173 26.80 5.99 0.42
N PRO A 174 27.26 5.90 -0.84
CA PRO A 174 27.44 4.63 -1.55
C PRO A 174 28.37 3.66 -0.81
N ASN A 175 29.35 4.18 -0.08
CA ASN A 175 30.30 3.37 0.70
C ASN A 175 29.63 2.55 1.82
N LEU A 176 28.41 2.94 2.28
CA LEU A 176 27.70 2.18 3.31
C LEU A 176 27.13 0.85 2.79
N TYR A 177 26.98 0.70 1.48
CA TYR A 177 26.52 -0.56 0.89
C TYR A 177 27.62 -1.60 0.68
N GLY A 178 28.87 -1.15 0.55
CA GLY A 178 29.97 -2.03 0.15
C GLY A 178 29.77 -2.55 -1.30
N THR A 179 29.93 -3.86 -1.50
CA THR A 179 29.79 -4.50 -2.82
C THR A 179 28.35 -4.90 -3.17
N VAL A 180 27.47 -5.03 -2.16
CA VAL A 180 26.05 -5.42 -2.34
C VAL A 180 25.19 -4.17 -2.26
N THR A 181 24.38 -3.93 -3.28
CA THR A 181 23.53 -2.73 -3.41
C THR A 181 22.05 -3.08 -3.48
N THR A 182 21.18 -2.06 -3.52
CA THR A 182 19.74 -2.21 -3.75
C THR A 182 19.37 -2.29 -5.23
N ALA A 183 20.31 -2.35 -6.16
CA ALA A 183 20.07 -2.45 -7.60
C ALA A 183 19.08 -3.59 -7.98
N PRO A 184 19.08 -4.78 -7.34
CA PRO A 184 18.08 -5.81 -7.61
C PRO A 184 16.62 -5.35 -7.42
N MET A 185 16.38 -4.34 -6.56
CA MET A 185 15.04 -3.76 -6.35
C MET A 185 14.51 -2.97 -7.56
N THR A 186 15.33 -2.75 -8.58
CA THR A 186 14.93 -2.09 -9.84
C THR A 186 14.56 -3.08 -10.94
N GLN A 187 14.66 -4.39 -10.67
CA GLN A 187 14.45 -5.47 -11.64
C GLN A 187 13.33 -6.42 -11.19
N LEU A 188 12.68 -7.09 -12.14
CA LEU A 188 11.68 -8.12 -11.82
C LEU A 188 12.34 -9.32 -11.13
N PRO A 189 11.66 -9.91 -10.14
CA PRO A 189 10.34 -9.55 -9.62
C PRO A 189 10.38 -8.44 -8.56
N LEU A 190 11.55 -8.07 -8.01
CA LEU A 190 11.68 -7.23 -6.82
C LEU A 190 11.21 -5.79 -7.05
N VAL A 191 11.24 -5.28 -8.26
CA VAL A 191 10.75 -3.93 -8.61
C VAL A 191 9.26 -3.75 -8.32
N LEU A 192 8.48 -4.83 -8.28
CA LEU A 192 7.06 -4.79 -7.90
C LEU A 192 6.87 -4.32 -6.44
N ILE A 193 7.88 -4.50 -5.59
CA ILE A 193 7.79 -4.07 -4.19
C ILE A 193 7.71 -2.54 -4.13
N PRO A 194 8.71 -1.76 -4.58
CA PRO A 194 8.67 -0.30 -4.48
C PRO A 194 7.67 0.38 -5.42
N THR A 195 7.30 -0.23 -6.57
CA THR A 195 6.47 0.44 -7.57
C THR A 195 5.01 0.01 -7.56
N TYR A 196 4.66 -1.09 -6.88
CA TYR A 196 3.28 -1.59 -6.79
C TYR A 196 2.85 -1.85 -5.35
N LEU A 197 3.59 -2.66 -4.58
CA LEU A 197 3.17 -3.05 -3.22
C LEU A 197 3.28 -1.89 -2.23
N VAL A 198 4.41 -1.18 -2.19
CA VAL A 198 4.62 -0.06 -1.27
C VAL A 198 3.57 1.03 -1.45
N PRO A 199 3.32 1.58 -2.67
CA PRO A 199 2.26 2.58 -2.81
C PRO A 199 0.86 2.02 -2.52
N THR A 200 0.59 0.74 -2.80
CA THR A 200 -0.67 0.11 -2.41
C THR A 200 -0.84 0.09 -0.88
N PHE A 201 0.16 -0.37 -0.14
CA PHE A 201 0.11 -0.37 1.33
C PHE A 201 0.00 1.03 1.91
N LEU A 202 0.69 2.02 1.34
CA LEU A 202 0.54 3.42 1.73
C LEU A 202 -0.88 3.93 1.50
N MET A 203 -1.49 3.66 0.34
CA MET A 203 -2.88 4.02 0.07
C MET A 203 -3.84 3.41 1.10
N LEU A 204 -3.63 2.15 1.48
CA LEU A 204 -4.45 1.47 2.49
C LEU A 204 -4.30 2.11 3.87
N HIS A 205 -3.08 2.49 4.30
CA HIS A 205 -2.88 3.23 5.55
C HIS A 205 -3.55 4.61 5.50
N PHE A 206 -3.42 5.34 4.38
CA PHE A 206 -4.10 6.63 4.22
C PHE A 206 -5.62 6.47 4.22
N ALA A 207 -6.17 5.47 3.53
CA ALA A 207 -7.60 5.18 3.55
C ALA A 207 -8.11 4.90 4.97
N ALA A 208 -7.38 4.09 5.75
CA ALA A 208 -7.70 3.81 7.14
C ALA A 208 -7.71 5.08 8.01
N ILE A 209 -6.73 5.97 7.84
CA ILE A 209 -6.66 7.26 8.57
C ILE A 209 -7.81 8.19 8.15
N LEU A 210 -8.13 8.27 6.87
CA LEU A 210 -9.24 9.09 6.36
C LEU A 210 -10.58 8.64 6.92
N GLN A 211 -10.83 7.32 6.99
CA GLN A 211 -12.01 6.76 7.63
C GLN A 211 -12.06 7.05 9.14
N ALA A 212 -10.93 6.84 9.84
CA ALA A 212 -10.83 7.13 11.28
C ALA A 212 -11.12 8.60 11.61
N ARG A 213 -10.67 9.54 10.77
CA ARG A 213 -10.98 10.97 10.92
C ARG A 213 -12.47 11.27 10.75
N ARG A 214 -13.13 10.61 9.78
CA ARG A 214 -14.58 10.77 9.58
C ARG A 214 -15.41 10.29 10.77
N ILE A 215 -14.94 9.27 11.49
CA ILE A 215 -15.62 8.73 12.68
C ILE A 215 -15.47 9.68 13.88
N ARG A 216 -14.39 10.47 13.93
CA ARG A 216 -14.11 11.41 15.03
C ARG A 216 -14.82 12.76 14.92
N GLY A 217 -15.14 13.21 13.69
CA GLY A 217 -15.82 14.50 13.41
C GLY A 217 -17.29 14.34 13.17
#